data_b5664bc9b7a90a4e7393a9118573f064
#
_entry.id   b5664bc9b7a90a4e7393a9118573f064
#
_cell.length_a   1.000
_cell.length_b   1.000
_cell.length_c   1.000
_cell.angle_alpha   90.00
_cell.angle_beta   90.00
_cell.angle_gamma   90.00
#
_symmetry.space_group_name_H-M   'P 1'
#
loop_
_entity.id
_entity.type
_entity.pdbx_description
1 polymer ?
#
loop_
_entity_poly.entity_id
_entity_poly.type
_entity_poly.pdbx_seq_one_letter_code
_entity_poly.pdbx_strand_id
1 'polypeptide(L)' 'MKRRTKAELLAWIEQHQPVTREKLLGAFEDMDYEQLQGWLSELQRKRRLFEVNPETYYTTVEPPEDRRG' A
#
# COMPACT_ATOMS: atom_id res chain seq x y z
N MET A 1 -5.11 -14.66 19.00
CA MET A 1 -4.94 -14.52 17.64
C MET A 1 -4.87 -13.10 17.23
N LYS A 2 -3.92 -12.70 16.45
CA LYS A 2 -3.82 -11.37 16.04
C LYS A 2 -4.61 -11.06 14.86
N ARG A 3 -5.27 -9.96 14.83
CA ARG A 3 -6.00 -9.54 13.68
C ARG A 3 -5.29 -8.43 13.02
N ARG A 4 -5.19 -8.45 11.74
CA ARG A 4 -4.58 -7.39 10.97
C ARG A 4 -5.54 -6.21 10.89
N THR A 5 -5.02 -5.01 10.91
CA THR A 5 -5.82 -3.81 10.79
C THR A 5 -5.26 -2.96 9.67
N LYS A 6 -6.04 -1.96 9.26
CA LYS A 6 -5.57 -1.05 8.22
C LYS A 6 -4.37 -0.26 8.71
N ALA A 7 -4.35 0.08 9.98
CA ALA A 7 -3.23 0.82 10.54
C ALA A 7 -1.97 -0.02 10.50
N GLU A 8 -2.10 -1.31 10.76
CA GLU A 8 -0.96 -2.21 10.74
C GLU A 8 -0.44 -2.35 9.31
N LEU A 9 -1.34 -2.42 8.35
CA LEU A 9 -0.96 -2.52 6.95
C LEU A 9 -0.19 -1.27 6.53
N LEU A 10 -0.70 -0.11 6.90
CA LEU A 10 -0.06 1.14 6.53
C LEU A 10 1.31 1.25 7.19
N ALA A 11 1.42 0.87 8.44
CA ALA A 11 2.68 0.93 9.16
C ALA A 11 3.72 0.01 8.51
N TRP A 12 3.28 -1.18 8.09
CA TRP A 12 4.18 -2.12 7.46
C TRP A 12 4.71 -1.56 6.15
N ILE A 13 3.83 -0.94 5.37
CA ILE A 13 4.25 -0.35 4.11
C ILE A 13 5.22 0.79 4.38
N GLU A 14 4.96 1.57 5.40
CA GLU A 14 5.81 2.70 5.73
C GLU A 14 7.23 2.23 6.07
N GLN A 15 7.33 1.11 6.74
CA GLN A 15 8.64 0.60 7.12
C GLN A 15 9.38 -0.06 5.98
N HIS A 16 8.67 -0.55 4.98
CA HIS A 16 9.30 -1.27 3.88
C HIS A 16 9.20 -0.57 2.54
N GLN A 17 8.76 0.67 2.53
CA GLN A 17 8.56 1.36 1.26
C GLN A 17 9.88 1.66 0.57
N PRO A 18 9.88 1.65 -0.73
CA PRO A 18 8.72 1.36 -1.57
C PRO A 18 8.46 -0.15 -1.62
N VAL A 19 7.19 -0.51 -1.66
CA VAL A 19 6.82 -1.91 -1.58
C VAL A 19 6.12 -2.31 -2.86
N THR A 20 6.63 -3.33 -3.53
CA THR A 20 5.99 -3.80 -4.75
C THR A 20 4.73 -4.56 -4.37
N ARG A 21 3.84 -4.69 -5.36
CA ARG A 21 2.61 -5.39 -5.11
C ARG A 21 2.84 -6.84 -4.71
N GLU A 22 3.79 -7.49 -5.36
CA GLU A 22 4.09 -8.86 -5.05
C GLU A 22 4.58 -9.01 -3.62
N LYS A 23 5.45 -8.11 -3.20
CA LYS A 23 5.97 -8.18 -1.87
C LYS A 23 4.87 -7.96 -0.85
N LEU A 24 3.97 -7.04 -1.12
CA LEU A 24 2.87 -6.75 -0.24
C LEU A 24 1.94 -7.94 -0.12
N LEU A 25 1.60 -8.54 -1.24
CA LEU A 25 0.70 -9.69 -1.23
C LEU A 25 1.32 -10.87 -0.48
N GLY A 26 2.62 -11.05 -0.62
CA GLY A 26 3.28 -12.11 0.10
C GLY A 26 3.30 -11.89 1.60
N ALA A 27 3.50 -10.65 2.01
CA ALA A 27 3.56 -10.34 3.44
C ALA A 27 2.20 -10.49 4.12
N PHE A 28 1.14 -10.27 3.35
CA PHE A 28 -0.20 -10.36 3.92
C PHE A 28 -1.01 -11.48 3.28
N GLU A 29 -0.34 -12.57 2.96
CA GLU A 29 -1.03 -13.67 2.29
C GLU A 29 -2.03 -14.35 3.22
N ASP A 30 -1.95 -14.11 4.52
CA ASP A 30 -2.90 -14.69 5.44
C ASP A 30 -4.21 -13.92 5.45
N MET A 31 -4.28 -12.83 4.71
CA MET A 31 -5.49 -12.07 4.62
C MET A 31 -6.27 -12.44 3.37
N ASP A 32 -7.57 -12.19 3.41
CA ASP A 32 -8.41 -12.38 2.26
C ASP A 32 -7.99 -11.35 1.23
N TYR A 33 -7.77 -11.78 0.00
CA TYR A 33 -7.31 -10.91 -1.06
C TYR A 33 -8.27 -9.74 -1.28
N GLU A 34 -9.57 -10.00 -1.23
CA GLU A 34 -10.54 -8.95 -1.44
C GLU A 34 -10.49 -7.91 -0.32
N GLN A 35 -10.28 -8.37 0.90
CA GLN A 35 -10.20 -7.47 2.01
C GLN A 35 -8.95 -6.61 1.90
N LEU A 36 -7.85 -7.22 1.49
CA LEU A 36 -6.61 -6.48 1.30
C LEU A 36 -6.77 -5.42 0.23
N GLN A 37 -7.39 -5.79 -0.89
CA GLN A 37 -7.62 -4.84 -1.97
C GLN A 37 -8.53 -3.71 -1.52
N GLY A 38 -9.52 -4.01 -0.71
CA GLY A 38 -10.40 -2.98 -0.18
C GLY A 38 -9.67 -1.99 0.70
N TRP A 39 -8.78 -2.51 1.55
CA TRP A 39 -8.00 -1.65 2.40
C TRP A 39 -7.05 -0.76 1.60
N LEU A 40 -6.40 -1.33 0.59
CA LEU A 40 -5.49 -0.56 -0.24
C LEU A 40 -6.25 0.56 -0.96
N SER A 41 -7.42 0.22 -1.47
CA SER A 41 -8.21 1.19 -2.18
C SER A 41 -8.67 2.32 -1.25
N GLU A 42 -9.09 1.96 -0.04
CA GLU A 42 -9.55 2.94 0.90
C GLU A 42 -8.42 3.87 1.33
N LEU A 43 -7.24 3.32 1.60
CA LEU A 43 -6.12 4.13 2.00
C LEU A 43 -5.68 5.07 0.88
N GLN A 44 -5.77 4.62 -0.36
CA GLN A 44 -5.44 5.46 -1.48
C GLN A 44 -6.45 6.60 -1.62
N ARG A 45 -7.72 6.29 -1.38
CA ARG A 45 -8.74 7.30 -1.50
C ARG A 45 -8.56 8.37 -0.43
N LYS A 46 -8.06 7.98 0.74
CA LYS A 46 -7.83 8.94 1.81
C LYS A 46 -6.46 9.58 1.69
N ARG A 47 -5.75 9.29 0.64
CA ARG A 47 -4.43 9.86 0.37
C ARG A 47 -3.42 9.50 1.45
N ARG A 48 -3.55 8.35 2.03
CA ARG A 48 -2.58 7.88 2.98
C ARG A 48 -1.67 6.85 2.34
N LEU A 49 -2.03 6.36 1.16
CA LEU A 49 -1.22 5.39 0.45
C LEU A 49 -1.23 5.78 -1.01
N PHE A 50 -0.10 5.66 -1.67
CA PHE A 50 0.01 6.04 -3.07
C PHE A 50 0.57 4.89 -3.88
N GLU A 51 0.04 4.69 -5.06
CA GLU A 51 0.53 3.67 -5.97
C GLU A 51 1.28 4.38 -7.07
N VAL A 52 2.54 4.06 -7.23
CA VAL A 52 3.40 4.75 -8.19
C VAL A 52 3.65 3.87 -9.40
N ASN A 53 3.37 4.41 -10.56
CA ASN A 53 3.62 3.73 -11.82
C ASN A 53 4.93 4.24 -12.39
N PRO A 54 5.48 3.55 -13.33
CA PRO A 54 5.06 2.32 -13.97
C PRO A 54 5.46 1.06 -13.24
N GLU A 55 6.28 1.15 -12.22
CA GLU A 55 6.72 -0.04 -11.53
C GLU A 55 5.70 -0.59 -10.57
N THR A 56 4.64 0.10 -10.37
CA THR A 56 3.55 -0.38 -9.54
C THR A 56 4.01 -0.78 -8.15
N TYR A 57 4.43 0.18 -7.38
CA TYR A 57 4.77 -0.08 -6.00
C TYR A 57 4.00 0.90 -5.13
N TYR A 58 3.92 0.61 -3.84
CA TYR A 58 3.16 1.41 -2.93
C TYR A 58 4.09 2.15 -1.98
N THR A 59 3.71 3.34 -1.59
CA THR A 59 4.48 4.15 -0.67
C THR A 59 3.51 5.03 0.12
N THR A 60 3.90 5.43 1.31
CA THR A 60 3.08 6.32 2.11
C THR A 60 3.50 7.77 1.92
N VAL A 61 4.54 8.00 1.13
CA VAL A 61 5.00 9.35 0.86
C VAL A 61 4.50 9.76 -0.50
N GLU A 62 3.81 10.90 -0.57
CA GLU A 62 3.26 11.34 -1.81
C GLU A 62 4.37 11.58 -2.82
N PRO A 63 4.34 10.95 -3.98
CA PRO A 63 5.40 11.13 -4.96
C PRO A 63 5.36 12.53 -5.55
N PRO A 64 6.49 13.05 -5.98
CA PRO A 64 6.54 14.37 -6.55
C PRO A 64 5.74 14.41 -7.84
N GLU A 65 4.98 15.48 -8.01
CA GLU A 65 4.20 15.62 -9.18
C GLU A 65 5.07 15.97 -10.31
N ASP A 66 5.03 15.22 -11.38
CA ASP A 66 5.85 15.46 -12.51
C ASP A 66 5.25 16.49 -13.35
N ARG A 67 5.69 17.73 -13.30
CA ARG A 67 5.12 18.71 -14.05
C ARG A 67 5.86 18.87 -15.22
N ARG A 68 5.76 18.51 -16.20
CA ARG A 68 6.45 18.66 -17.34
C ARG A 68 6.10 19.73 -17.95
N GLY A 69 6.19 20.45 -17.86
CA GLY A 69 6.03 21.62 -18.58
C GLY A 69 5.34 21.88 -19.48
#